data_7b3594d430c2eb1b07cc367fd9f39bcd
#
_entry.id   7b3594d430c2eb1b07cc367fd9f39bcd
#
_cell.length_a   1.000
_cell.length_b   1.000
_cell.length_c   1.000
_cell.angle_alpha   90.00
_cell.angle_beta   90.00
_cell.angle_gamma   90.00
#
_symmetry.space_group_name_H-M   'P 1'
#
loop_
_entity.id
_entity.type
_entity.pdbx_description
1 polymer ?
#
loop_
_entity_poly.entity_id
_entity_poly.type
_entity_poly.pdbx_seq_one_letter_code
_entity_poly.pdbx_strand_id
1 'polypeptide(L)'
;MTNKQKRFCEEYLVDLNATQAALRTGYSEKTAASIASENLQKPEILGYIAKLRVEQSKRTGITADKVLEELSKVAFFPAEECELKASDKLRALELIGKHIGMFKSDSDADAPALEKLDKILAEVRTDADREAKAVHRRGK
;
A
#
# COMPACT_ATOMS: atom_id res chain seq x y z
N MET A 1 -18.81 -5.77 -9.08
CA MET A 1 -17.44 -5.68 -9.63
C MET A 1 -17.24 -6.70 -10.74
N THR A 2 -16.73 -6.29 -11.90
CA THR A 2 -16.49 -7.15 -13.07
C THR A 2 -15.16 -7.90 -12.97
N ASN A 3 -14.98 -8.99 -13.75
CA ASN A 3 -13.71 -9.71 -13.79
C ASN A 3 -12.53 -8.81 -14.23
N LYS A 4 -12.80 -7.86 -15.13
CA LYS A 4 -11.80 -6.89 -15.59
C LYS A 4 -11.39 -5.92 -14.46
N GLN A 5 -12.32 -5.51 -13.62
CA GLN A 5 -12.04 -4.69 -12.45
C GLN A 5 -11.28 -5.47 -11.36
N LYS A 6 -11.57 -6.75 -11.16
CA LYS A 6 -10.79 -7.59 -10.22
C LYS A 6 -9.32 -7.68 -10.66
N ARG A 7 -9.12 -7.99 -11.95
CA ARG A 7 -7.76 -8.03 -12.53
C ARG A 7 -7.05 -6.69 -12.44
N PHE A 8 -7.77 -5.57 -12.60
CA PHE A 8 -7.21 -4.24 -12.39
C PHE A 8 -6.69 -4.05 -10.96
N CYS A 9 -7.42 -4.52 -9.95
CA CYS A 9 -6.99 -4.43 -8.55
C CYS A 9 -5.72 -5.25 -8.28
N GLU A 10 -5.64 -6.47 -8.85
CA GLU A 10 -4.46 -7.33 -8.75
C GLU A 10 -3.24 -6.70 -9.40
N GLU A 11 -3.39 -6.18 -10.62
CA GLU A 11 -2.33 -5.49 -11.35
C GLU A 11 -1.90 -4.17 -10.68
N TYR A 12 -2.83 -3.47 -10.04
CA TYR A 12 -2.53 -2.24 -9.29
C TYR A 12 -1.62 -2.50 -8.09
N LEU A 13 -1.75 -3.64 -7.43
CA LEU A 13 -0.92 -3.99 -6.29
C LEU A 13 0.53 -4.35 -6.64
N VAL A 14 0.85 -4.52 -7.92
CA VAL A 14 2.22 -4.83 -8.36
C VAL A 14 3.14 -3.62 -8.18
N ASP A 15 2.69 -2.44 -8.59
CA ASP A 15 3.52 -1.23 -8.62
C ASP A 15 2.80 0.04 -8.13
N LEU A 16 1.54 -0.08 -7.73
CA LEU A 16 0.66 1.01 -7.30
C LEU A 16 0.47 2.09 -8.38
N ASN A 17 0.70 1.74 -9.66
CA ASN A 17 0.48 2.62 -10.80
C ASN A 17 -0.84 2.28 -11.48
N ALA A 18 -1.86 3.10 -11.24
CA ALA A 18 -3.21 2.84 -11.71
C ALA A 18 -3.33 2.84 -13.24
N THR A 19 -2.63 3.74 -13.93
CA THR A 19 -2.63 3.81 -15.39
C THR A 19 -1.99 2.57 -16.00
N GLN A 20 -0.84 2.13 -15.47
CA GLN A 20 -0.18 0.92 -15.92
C GLN A 20 -1.01 -0.34 -15.62
N ALA A 21 -1.64 -0.40 -14.46
CA ALA A 21 -2.56 -1.48 -14.11
C ALA A 21 -3.75 -1.57 -15.11
N ALA A 22 -4.32 -0.43 -15.49
CA ALA A 22 -5.37 -0.40 -16.49
C ALA A 22 -4.89 -0.91 -17.86
N LEU A 23 -3.69 -0.50 -18.30
CA LEU A 23 -3.11 -0.98 -19.56
C LEU A 23 -2.87 -2.49 -19.53
N ARG A 24 -2.25 -3.03 -18.48
CA ARG A 24 -2.02 -4.47 -18.31
C ARG A 24 -3.31 -5.29 -18.26
N THR A 25 -4.38 -4.67 -17.79
CA THR A 25 -5.72 -5.27 -17.77
C THR A 25 -6.40 -5.26 -19.15
N GLY A 26 -5.84 -4.54 -20.12
CA GLY A 26 -6.35 -4.46 -21.48
C GLY A 26 -7.37 -3.33 -21.70
N TYR A 27 -7.27 -2.24 -20.96
CA TYR A 27 -7.92 -0.98 -21.33
C TYR A 27 -7.08 -0.26 -22.39
N SER A 28 -7.72 0.56 -23.22
CA SER A 28 -7.00 1.27 -24.29
C SER A 28 -6.12 2.38 -23.71
N GLU A 29 -4.99 2.66 -24.36
CA GLU A 29 -4.07 3.74 -23.95
C GLU A 29 -4.77 5.09 -23.81
N LYS A 30 -5.72 5.37 -24.72
CA LYS A 30 -6.48 6.63 -24.71
C LYS A 30 -7.38 6.80 -23.50
N THR A 31 -7.83 5.70 -22.88
CA THR A 31 -8.80 5.71 -21.79
C THR A 31 -8.24 5.17 -20.47
N ALA A 32 -7.04 4.59 -20.49
CA ALA A 32 -6.46 3.93 -19.32
C ALA A 32 -6.38 4.85 -18.10
N ALA A 33 -5.90 6.08 -18.28
CA ALA A 33 -5.76 7.04 -17.18
C ALA A 33 -7.13 7.43 -16.57
N SER A 34 -8.12 7.73 -17.39
CA SER A 34 -9.45 8.11 -16.91
C SER A 34 -10.18 6.95 -16.25
N ILE A 35 -10.09 5.74 -16.83
CA ILE A 35 -10.68 4.52 -16.25
C ILE A 35 -9.98 4.13 -14.94
N ALA A 36 -8.66 4.28 -14.87
CA ALA A 36 -7.91 4.03 -13.67
C ALA A 36 -8.37 4.95 -12.52
N SER A 37 -8.46 6.24 -12.78
CA SER A 37 -8.96 7.22 -11.82
C SER A 37 -10.40 6.93 -11.39
N GLU A 38 -11.29 6.63 -12.35
CA GLU A 38 -12.68 6.26 -12.06
C GLU A 38 -12.76 4.99 -11.19
N ASN A 39 -11.98 3.96 -11.51
CA ASN A 39 -11.97 2.73 -10.73
C ASN A 39 -11.51 2.97 -9.30
N LEU A 40 -10.44 3.75 -9.06
CA LEU A 40 -9.96 4.07 -7.72
C LEU A 40 -10.92 4.96 -6.91
N GLN A 41 -11.96 5.54 -7.51
CA GLN A 41 -13.01 6.25 -6.78
C GLN A 41 -14.14 5.34 -6.30
N LYS A 42 -14.25 4.11 -6.82
CA LYS A 42 -15.32 3.16 -6.48
C LYS A 42 -15.04 2.48 -5.13
N PRO A 43 -15.94 2.59 -4.15
CA PRO A 43 -15.76 1.96 -2.83
C PRO A 43 -15.54 0.44 -2.91
N GLU A 44 -16.23 -0.24 -3.82
CA GLU A 44 -16.09 -1.68 -4.03
C GLU A 44 -14.69 -2.09 -4.51
N ILE A 45 -14.06 -1.26 -5.34
CA ILE A 45 -12.70 -1.46 -5.84
C ILE A 45 -11.70 -1.25 -4.70
N LEU A 46 -11.83 -0.14 -3.96
CA LEU A 46 -10.96 0.14 -2.81
C LEU A 46 -11.06 -0.94 -1.74
N GLY A 47 -12.28 -1.39 -1.43
CA GLY A 47 -12.49 -2.48 -0.48
C GLY A 47 -11.85 -3.80 -0.92
N TYR A 48 -11.88 -4.11 -2.22
CA TYR A 48 -11.24 -5.32 -2.74
C TYR A 48 -9.70 -5.20 -2.72
N ILE A 49 -9.13 -4.05 -3.09
CA ILE A 49 -7.70 -3.78 -2.97
C ILE A 49 -7.24 -3.91 -1.51
N ALA A 50 -8.00 -3.36 -0.56
CA ALA A 50 -7.71 -3.48 0.86
C ALA A 50 -7.66 -4.95 1.32
N LYS A 51 -8.62 -5.78 0.92
CA LYS A 51 -8.62 -7.22 1.21
C LYS A 51 -7.38 -7.92 0.65
N LEU A 52 -7.04 -7.69 -0.61
CA LEU A 52 -5.86 -8.28 -1.25
C LEU A 52 -4.57 -7.88 -0.53
N ARG A 53 -4.44 -6.63 -0.07
CA ARG A 53 -3.30 -6.16 0.72
C ARG A 53 -3.19 -6.89 2.07
N VAL A 54 -4.30 -7.07 2.77
CA VAL A 54 -4.32 -7.82 4.03
C VAL A 54 -3.92 -9.27 3.81
N GLU A 55 -4.44 -9.91 2.77
CA GLU A 55 -4.07 -11.29 2.40
C GLU A 55 -2.58 -11.41 2.04
N GLN A 56 -2.06 -10.46 1.27
CA GLN A 56 -0.63 -10.39 0.93
C GLN A 56 0.23 -10.24 2.18
N SER A 57 -0.11 -9.32 3.08
CA SER A 57 0.59 -9.09 4.34
C SER A 57 0.57 -10.33 5.23
N LYS A 58 -0.57 -11.02 5.34
CA LYS A 58 -0.68 -12.29 6.09
C LYS A 58 0.21 -13.38 5.50
N ARG A 59 0.24 -13.51 4.17
CA ARG A 59 1.02 -14.55 3.48
C ARG A 59 2.52 -14.30 3.58
N THR A 60 2.97 -13.06 3.44
CA THR A 60 4.40 -12.71 3.45
C THR A 60 4.94 -12.47 4.87
N GLY A 61 4.07 -12.17 5.82
CA GLY A 61 4.46 -11.69 7.15
C GLY A 61 5.16 -10.31 7.14
N ILE A 62 5.17 -9.64 5.97
CA ILE A 62 5.77 -8.32 5.78
C ILE A 62 4.66 -7.28 5.90
N THR A 63 4.83 -6.36 6.85
CA THR A 63 3.95 -5.21 7.04
C THR A 63 4.72 -3.92 6.77
N ALA A 64 4.01 -2.83 6.50
CA ALA A 64 4.63 -1.51 6.38
C ALA A 64 5.45 -1.15 7.63
N ASP A 65 4.92 -1.50 8.81
CA ASP A 65 5.59 -1.22 10.09
C ASP A 65 6.93 -1.95 10.21
N LYS A 66 7.01 -3.24 9.79
CA LYS A 66 8.27 -3.98 9.77
C LYS A 66 9.29 -3.38 8.79
N VAL A 67 8.83 -2.96 7.61
CA VAL A 67 9.71 -2.30 6.63
C VAL A 67 10.24 -0.99 7.18
N LEU A 68 9.37 -0.17 7.80
CA LEU A 68 9.78 1.08 8.43
C LEU A 68 10.74 0.86 9.60
N GLU A 69 10.52 -0.16 10.40
CA GLU A 69 11.43 -0.54 11.50
C GLU A 69 12.82 -0.86 10.97
N GLU A 70 12.94 -1.69 9.93
CA GLU A 70 14.23 -2.03 9.33
C GLU A 70 14.89 -0.83 8.64
N LEU A 71 14.11 0.00 7.93
CA LEU A 71 14.61 1.24 7.35
C LEU A 71 15.11 2.22 8.42
N SER A 72 14.41 2.30 9.55
CA SER A 72 14.82 3.16 10.68
C SER A 72 16.14 2.69 11.30
N LYS A 73 16.35 1.38 11.40
CA LYS A 73 17.65 0.83 11.84
C LYS A 73 18.78 1.29 10.94
N VAL A 74 18.61 1.21 9.61
CA VAL A 74 19.60 1.67 8.64
C VAL A 74 19.81 3.19 8.70
N ALA A 75 18.72 3.96 8.79
CA ALA A 75 18.75 5.42 8.74
C ALA A 75 19.42 6.04 9.98
N PHE A 76 19.14 5.49 11.16
CA PHE A 76 19.57 6.05 12.45
C PHE A 76 20.69 5.28 13.16
N PHE A 77 21.20 4.23 12.51
CA PHE A 77 22.33 3.46 13.06
C PHE A 77 23.59 4.34 13.21
N PRO A 78 24.34 4.27 14.31
CA PRO A 78 25.58 5.01 14.48
C PRO A 78 26.60 4.64 13.38
N ALA A 79 27.20 5.63 12.73
CA ALA A 79 28.13 5.41 11.63
C ALA A 79 29.41 4.67 12.06
N GLU A 80 29.72 4.71 13.36
CA GLU A 80 30.92 4.14 13.96
C GLU A 80 30.84 2.62 14.17
N GLU A 81 29.63 2.06 14.14
CA GLU A 81 29.39 0.63 14.43
C GLU A 81 29.05 -0.20 13.19
N CYS A 82 28.96 0.39 12.02
CA CYS A 82 28.50 -0.29 10.82
C CYS A 82 29.22 0.17 9.54
N GLU A 83 29.59 -0.77 8.69
CA GLU A 83 30.17 -0.50 7.34
C GLU A 83 29.15 0.10 6.35
N LEU A 84 28.00 0.61 6.83
CA LEU A 84 27.00 1.26 5.99
C LEU A 84 27.53 2.56 5.41
N LYS A 85 27.44 2.67 4.09
CA LYS A 85 27.81 3.89 3.37
C LYS A 85 26.82 5.01 3.69
N ALA A 86 27.29 6.25 3.70
CA ALA A 86 26.42 7.43 3.86
C ALA A 86 25.27 7.46 2.82
N SER A 87 25.53 6.96 1.60
CA SER A 87 24.52 6.79 0.56
C SER A 87 23.35 5.91 0.95
N ASP A 88 23.61 4.81 1.70
CA ASP A 88 22.59 3.87 2.09
C ASP A 88 21.68 4.47 3.17
N LYS A 89 22.26 5.23 4.10
CA LYS A 89 21.52 6.00 5.10
C LYS A 89 20.64 7.08 4.46
N LEU A 90 21.17 7.85 3.52
CA LEU A 90 20.42 8.87 2.79
C LEU A 90 19.25 8.25 2.02
N ARG A 91 19.48 7.09 1.39
CA ARG A 91 18.42 6.38 0.68
C ARG A 91 17.33 5.84 1.60
N ALA A 92 17.70 5.32 2.77
CA ALA A 92 16.73 4.89 3.78
C ALA A 92 15.89 6.06 4.29
N LEU A 93 16.52 7.21 4.60
CA LEU A 93 15.83 8.44 5.00
C LEU A 93 14.91 8.97 3.90
N GLU A 94 15.33 8.92 2.63
CA GLU A 94 14.50 9.29 1.49
C GLU A 94 13.24 8.43 1.40
N LEU A 95 13.38 7.10 1.55
CA LEU A 95 12.24 6.18 1.50
C LEU A 95 11.26 6.40 2.65
N ILE A 96 11.77 6.63 3.87
CA ILE A 96 10.95 6.99 5.02
C ILE A 96 10.26 8.33 4.76
N GLY A 97 10.97 9.35 4.29
CA GLY A 97 10.43 10.66 3.97
C GLY A 97 9.31 10.61 2.93
N LYS A 98 9.46 9.78 1.89
CA LYS A 98 8.39 9.53 0.90
C LYS A 98 7.18 8.85 1.52
N HIS A 99 7.40 7.88 2.41
CA HIS A 99 6.32 7.17 3.07
C HIS A 99 5.47 8.09 3.97
N ILE A 100 6.11 8.99 4.71
CA ILE A 100 5.41 9.96 5.57
C ILE A 100 4.95 11.23 4.83
N GLY A 101 5.16 11.30 3.50
CA GLY A 101 4.70 12.41 2.67
C GLY A 101 5.51 13.71 2.82
N MET A 102 6.77 13.63 3.28
CA MET A 102 7.64 14.82 3.38
C MET A 102 7.96 15.44 2.02
N PHE A 103 8.05 14.61 0.99
CA PHE A 103 8.33 15.06 -0.37
C PHE A 103 7.04 15.01 -1.18
N LYS A 104 6.69 16.11 -1.85
CA LYS A 104 5.64 16.09 -2.87
C LYS A 104 6.11 15.17 -3.98
N SER A 105 5.38 14.07 -4.23
CA SER A 105 5.63 13.24 -5.39
C SER A 105 4.96 13.86 -6.61
N ASP A 106 5.62 13.83 -7.77
CA ASP A 106 5.04 14.25 -9.05
C ASP A 106 3.85 13.36 -9.49
N SER A 107 3.51 12.33 -8.68
CA SER A 107 2.35 11.44 -8.85
C SER A 107 1.15 11.83 -7.98
N ASP A 108 0.94 13.13 -7.72
CA ASP A 108 -0.17 13.63 -6.90
C ASP A 108 -1.59 13.27 -7.43
N ALA A 109 -1.69 12.66 -8.60
CA ALA A 109 -2.97 12.21 -9.14
C ALA A 109 -3.61 11.08 -8.30
N ASP A 110 -2.82 10.22 -7.65
CA ASP A 110 -3.30 9.05 -6.89
C ASP A 110 -3.29 9.28 -5.36
N ALA A 111 -2.73 10.39 -4.88
CA ALA A 111 -2.62 10.71 -3.45
C ALA A 111 -3.96 10.65 -2.69
N PRO A 112 -5.08 11.21 -3.19
CA PRO A 112 -6.36 11.13 -2.50
C PRO A 112 -6.94 9.70 -2.49
N ALA A 113 -6.60 8.86 -3.45
CA ALA A 113 -7.03 7.46 -3.50
C ALA A 113 -6.23 6.61 -2.49
N LEU A 114 -4.94 6.87 -2.36
CA LEU A 114 -4.08 6.20 -1.37
C LEU A 114 -4.49 6.55 0.06
N GLU A 115 -4.80 7.81 0.35
CA GLU A 115 -5.29 8.24 1.67
C GLU A 115 -6.62 7.57 2.04
N LYS A 116 -7.55 7.46 1.08
CA LYS A 116 -8.81 6.73 1.28
C LYS A 116 -8.56 5.24 1.54
N LEU A 117 -7.61 4.64 0.81
CA LEU A 117 -7.23 3.25 0.98
C LEU A 117 -6.65 3.00 2.37
N ASP A 118 -5.78 3.88 2.86
CA ASP A 118 -5.20 3.76 4.20
C ASP A 118 -6.25 3.86 5.31
N LYS A 119 -7.27 4.73 5.15
CA LYS A 119 -8.42 4.80 6.06
C LYS A 119 -9.22 3.49 6.07
N ILE A 120 -9.53 2.94 4.89
CA ILE A 120 -10.24 1.66 4.77
C ILE A 120 -9.43 0.52 5.39
N LEU A 121 -8.11 0.50 5.18
CA LEU A 121 -7.21 -0.49 5.79
C LEU A 121 -7.21 -0.41 7.32
N ALA A 122 -7.24 0.80 7.88
CA ALA A 122 -7.32 1.02 9.33
C ALA A 122 -8.65 0.47 9.88
N GLU A 123 -9.77 0.72 9.20
CA GLU A 123 -11.09 0.20 9.59
C GLU A 123 -11.13 -1.34 9.55
N VAL A 124 -10.63 -1.96 8.48
CA VAL A 124 -10.56 -3.42 8.34
C VAL A 124 -9.69 -4.06 9.42
N ARG A 125 -8.57 -3.42 9.81
CA ARG A 125 -7.73 -3.90 10.90
C ARG A 125 -8.44 -3.84 12.25
N THR A 126 -9.15 -2.75 12.55
CA THR A 126 -9.90 -2.62 13.81
C THR A 126 -11.03 -3.63 13.91
N ASP A 127 -11.71 -3.95 12.82
CA ASP A 127 -12.76 -4.94 12.78
C ASP A 127 -12.22 -6.37 12.96
N ALA A 128 -11.09 -6.68 12.30
CA ALA A 128 -10.41 -7.97 12.48
C ALA A 128 -9.95 -8.19 13.94
N ASP A 129 -9.44 -7.13 14.60
CA ASP A 129 -9.05 -7.18 16.01
C ASP A 129 -10.26 -7.33 16.95
N ARG A 130 -11.41 -6.73 16.60
CA ARG A 130 -12.67 -6.90 17.36
C ARG A 130 -13.22 -8.32 17.24
N GLU A 131 -13.19 -8.89 16.04
CA GLU A 131 -13.62 -10.28 15.80
C GLU A 131 -12.71 -11.28 16.53
N ALA A 132 -11.39 -11.09 16.47
CA ALA A 132 -10.44 -11.93 17.20
C ALA A 132 -10.67 -11.90 18.72
N LYS A 133 -10.94 -10.72 19.29
CA LYS A 133 -11.28 -10.57 20.71
C LYS A 133 -12.65 -11.17 21.07
N ALA A 134 -13.63 -11.11 20.15
CA ALA A 134 -14.95 -11.71 20.36
C ALA A 134 -14.89 -13.23 20.37
N VAL A 135 -14.09 -13.83 19.49
CA VAL A 135 -13.88 -15.30 19.45
C VAL A 135 -13.18 -15.79 20.73
N HIS A 136 -12.18 -15.03 21.22
CA HIS A 136 -11.48 -15.40 22.47
C HIS A 136 -12.37 -15.33 23.74
N ARG A 137 -13.42 -14.49 23.74
CA ARG A 137 -14.39 -14.39 24.85
C ARG A 137 -15.45 -15.49 24.83
N ARG A 138 -15.71 -16.14 23.68
CA ARG A 138 -16.69 -17.23 23.57
C ARG A 138 -16.10 -18.62 23.85
N GLY A 139 -14.82 -18.72 24.02
CA GLY A 139 -14.09 -19.98 24.28
C GLY A 139 -13.69 -20.21 25.74
N LYS A 140 -14.30 -19.44 26.68
CA LYS A 140 -14.12 -19.67 28.12
C LYS A 140 -15.50 -20.03 28.73
#